data_3479565c0794d28beb1b79fdec2f0561
#
_entry.id   3479565c0794d28beb1b79fdec2f0561
#
_cell.length_a   1.000
_cell.length_b   1.000
_cell.length_c   1.000
_cell.angle_alpha   90.00
_cell.angle_beta   90.00
_cell.angle_gamma   90.00
#
_symmetry.space_group_name_H-M   'P 1'
#
loop_
_entity.id
_entity.type
_entity.pdbx_description
1 polymer ?
#
loop_
_entity_poly.entity_id
_entity_poly.type
_entity_poly.pdbx_seq_one_letter_code
_entity_poly.pdbx_strand_id
1 'polypeptide(L)'
;MEKIITKSLSFVDESGRQRLLSGMNIDDKHLNQKEFYYDLNEEFFKKYRAYGFDIIRLAVTWQNLEPEMYCYNEEYLKSLDRIFKLAEKYGVYILLDMHQDIYSANDGKSVGDGAPSWAAITDGAKPRMPIFVWADGYFFGRWVHNSFDHFWNNDFVRGVGLQDRYCDLWKMLAKRYGNSPALFGYDLMNEPFPGSMSRRMFLRLVTNVAKAVMFNKKIDRKRMVTSLFKGDTPSILDCIGGNVIRDVMENIDALSAEFDIKKYSPFLNKTAAAIREVTDNGIIMIEQSYLCNSGIRQSVPPITVNGKREPLQCFGPHSYDIMVDTPLYKYANADRVKAFFGEMKNTQLRLNVPVIVGEWGGCSDNKDTSWFPHAYELLEYFEENHWGQMYWDYHGDDLDSPLMTMLSRTRPVAVEGEIKAYSYNVNKKEFSLTLSAEKTGESLIYVHAPFTAENTDFSVIEEYENGASLIAVKTEAGESTVKINII
;
A
#
# COMPACT_ATOMS: atom_id res chain seq x y z
N MET A 1 10.43 3.96 -20.67
CA MET A 1 10.34 4.20 -19.20
C MET A 1 11.71 3.94 -18.60
N GLU A 2 12.19 4.77 -17.69
CA GLU A 2 13.43 4.54 -16.95
C GLU A 2 13.19 3.53 -15.83
N LYS A 3 14.17 2.66 -15.59
CA LYS A 3 14.10 1.70 -14.49
C LYS A 3 14.21 2.44 -13.15
N ILE A 4 13.36 2.06 -12.18
CA ILE A 4 13.43 2.55 -10.80
C ILE A 4 14.24 1.58 -9.95
N ILE A 5 15.17 2.12 -9.17
CA ILE A 5 15.97 1.37 -8.19
C ILE A 5 15.87 2.03 -6.82
N THR A 6 16.42 1.38 -5.80
CA THR A 6 16.43 1.90 -4.42
C THR A 6 17.83 2.39 -4.05
N LYS A 7 17.89 3.56 -3.42
CA LYS A 7 19.12 4.15 -2.89
C LYS A 7 18.85 4.71 -1.49
N SER A 8 19.28 3.99 -0.46
CA SER A 8 18.98 4.35 0.93
C SER A 8 17.46 4.52 1.14
N LEU A 9 17.01 5.71 1.53
CA LEU A 9 15.61 6.03 1.82
C LEU A 9 14.82 6.54 0.59
N SER A 10 15.40 6.52 -0.60
CA SER A 10 14.81 7.09 -1.81
C SER A 10 14.72 6.07 -2.96
N PHE A 11 13.68 6.20 -3.77
CA PHE A 11 13.67 5.65 -5.11
C PHE A 11 14.42 6.59 -6.04
N VAL A 12 15.17 6.03 -6.97
CA VAL A 12 15.89 6.81 -8.00
C VAL A 12 15.73 6.15 -9.36
N ASP A 13 15.74 6.95 -10.43
CA ASP A 13 15.77 6.44 -11.78
C ASP A 13 17.21 6.21 -12.29
N GLU A 14 17.34 5.70 -13.52
CA GLU A 14 18.64 5.41 -14.13
C GLU A 14 19.50 6.67 -14.32
N SER A 15 18.86 7.84 -14.42
CA SER A 15 19.55 9.15 -14.50
C SER A 15 20.04 9.63 -13.12
N GLY A 16 19.65 8.93 -12.04
CA GLY A 16 19.99 9.25 -10.66
C GLY A 16 19.06 10.27 -9.98
N ARG A 17 17.94 10.64 -10.64
CA ARG A 17 16.95 11.57 -10.08
C ARG A 17 16.10 10.87 -9.02
N GLN A 18 15.83 11.57 -7.94
CA GLN A 18 14.90 11.06 -6.91
C GLN A 18 13.47 11.01 -7.45
N ARG A 19 12.79 9.87 -7.25
CA ARG A 19 11.43 9.63 -7.73
C ARG A 19 10.44 9.59 -6.58
N LEU A 20 9.31 10.28 -6.78
CA LEU A 20 8.12 10.17 -5.93
C LEU A 20 6.97 9.66 -6.80
N LEU A 21 6.36 8.57 -6.40
CA LEU A 21 5.34 7.89 -7.16
C LEU A 21 3.97 8.09 -6.52
N SER A 22 2.94 8.26 -7.32
CA SER A 22 1.56 8.41 -6.87
C SER A 22 0.63 7.57 -7.72
N GLY A 23 -0.30 6.88 -7.10
CA GLY A 23 -1.22 6.01 -7.82
C GLY A 23 -2.37 5.49 -6.99
N MET A 24 -2.98 4.43 -7.50
CA MET A 24 -4.12 3.74 -6.88
C MET A 24 -3.89 2.23 -6.88
N ASN A 25 -4.54 1.57 -5.95
CA ASN A 25 -4.74 0.13 -6.00
C ASN A 25 -5.85 -0.19 -6.99
N ILE A 26 -5.65 -1.20 -7.81
CA ILE A 26 -6.66 -1.73 -8.72
C ILE A 26 -6.70 -3.23 -8.49
N ASP A 27 -7.80 -3.71 -7.92
CA ASP A 27 -7.89 -5.07 -7.43
C ASP A 27 -8.79 -5.97 -8.29
N ASP A 28 -8.47 -7.25 -8.31
CA ASP A 28 -9.35 -8.29 -8.84
C ASP A 28 -9.56 -9.39 -7.81
N LYS A 29 -10.45 -9.10 -6.88
CA LYS A 29 -10.88 -10.02 -5.81
C LYS A 29 -11.99 -10.97 -6.23
N HIS A 30 -12.48 -10.85 -7.47
CA HIS A 30 -13.57 -11.67 -7.97
C HIS A 30 -13.12 -13.11 -8.25
N LEU A 31 -14.00 -14.05 -7.95
CA LEU A 31 -13.74 -15.48 -8.16
C LEU A 31 -13.83 -15.88 -9.63
N ASN A 32 -12.96 -16.82 -10.02
CA ASN A 32 -13.02 -17.52 -11.31
C ASN A 32 -13.00 -16.59 -12.52
N GLN A 33 -12.20 -15.54 -12.46
CA GLN A 33 -12.06 -14.59 -13.55
C GLN A 33 -11.31 -15.23 -14.73
N LYS A 34 -11.81 -14.99 -15.95
CA LYS A 34 -11.10 -15.33 -17.19
C LYS A 34 -10.17 -14.21 -17.62
N GLU A 35 -10.54 -12.99 -17.34
CA GLU A 35 -9.75 -11.78 -17.59
C GLU A 35 -9.72 -10.95 -16.30
N PHE A 36 -8.78 -10.04 -16.20
CA PHE A 36 -8.77 -9.07 -15.10
C PHE A 36 -10.07 -8.28 -15.07
N TYR A 37 -10.66 -8.10 -13.90
CA TYR A 37 -12.03 -7.61 -13.71
C TYR A 37 -12.30 -6.24 -14.35
N TYR A 38 -11.40 -5.28 -14.16
CA TYR A 38 -11.55 -3.96 -14.76
C TYR A 38 -10.98 -3.91 -16.18
N ASP A 39 -11.70 -3.26 -17.11
CA ASP A 39 -11.17 -2.98 -18.44
C ASP A 39 -10.20 -1.79 -18.43
N LEU A 40 -8.94 -2.06 -18.10
CA LEU A 40 -7.87 -1.07 -18.14
C LEU A 40 -7.42 -0.86 -19.59
N ASN A 41 -8.21 -0.10 -20.35
CA ASN A 41 -7.98 0.20 -21.75
C ASN A 41 -7.16 1.49 -21.95
N GLU A 42 -6.95 1.92 -23.19
CA GLU A 42 -6.16 3.13 -23.52
C GLU A 42 -6.76 4.41 -22.92
N GLU A 43 -8.09 4.51 -22.86
CA GLU A 43 -8.79 5.67 -22.30
C GLU A 43 -8.51 5.79 -20.79
N PHE A 44 -8.57 4.65 -20.09
CA PHE A 44 -8.19 4.59 -18.68
C PHE A 44 -6.77 5.13 -18.47
N PHE A 45 -5.76 4.62 -19.20
CA PHE A 45 -4.38 5.04 -18.99
C PHE A 45 -4.14 6.51 -19.33
N LYS A 46 -4.81 7.06 -20.35
CA LYS A 46 -4.77 8.51 -20.66
C LYS A 46 -5.29 9.35 -19.51
N LYS A 47 -6.50 9.03 -19.00
CA LYS A 47 -7.10 9.74 -17.86
C LYS A 47 -6.24 9.58 -16.60
N TYR A 48 -5.75 8.38 -16.33
CA TYR A 48 -4.90 8.08 -15.18
C TYR A 48 -3.65 8.96 -15.17
N ARG A 49 -2.98 9.08 -16.31
CA ARG A 49 -1.83 9.99 -16.48
C ARG A 49 -2.22 11.46 -16.35
N ALA A 50 -3.36 11.86 -16.91
CA ALA A 50 -3.85 13.24 -16.81
C ALA A 50 -4.11 13.69 -15.36
N TYR A 51 -4.40 12.76 -14.44
CA TYR A 51 -4.49 13.03 -13.00
C TYR A 51 -3.13 12.94 -12.26
N GLY A 52 -2.03 12.74 -12.99
CA GLY A 52 -0.68 12.73 -12.44
C GLY A 52 -0.27 11.41 -11.80
N PHE A 53 -1.02 10.34 -12.03
CA PHE A 53 -0.66 9.02 -11.52
C PHE A 53 0.36 8.35 -12.43
N ASP A 54 1.35 7.70 -11.82
CA ASP A 54 2.46 7.06 -12.53
C ASP A 54 2.77 5.64 -12.03
N ILE A 55 1.99 5.12 -11.08
CA ILE A 55 2.08 3.74 -10.61
C ILE A 55 0.69 3.17 -10.32
N ILE A 56 0.51 1.88 -10.58
CA ILE A 56 -0.63 1.07 -10.17
C ILE A 56 -0.13 -0.05 -9.27
N ARG A 57 -0.73 -0.24 -8.10
CA ARG A 57 -0.62 -1.51 -7.39
C ARG A 57 -1.70 -2.43 -7.93
N LEU A 58 -1.27 -3.37 -8.78
CA LEU A 58 -2.15 -4.28 -9.50
C LEU A 58 -2.33 -5.55 -8.67
N ALA A 59 -3.44 -5.60 -7.95
CA ALA A 59 -3.76 -6.69 -7.04
C ALA A 59 -4.37 -7.86 -7.82
N VAL A 60 -3.67 -8.99 -7.83
CA VAL A 60 -4.10 -10.26 -8.42
C VAL A 60 -4.15 -11.31 -7.34
N THR A 61 -4.98 -12.34 -7.52
CA THR A 61 -5.13 -13.40 -6.51
C THR A 61 -4.53 -14.73 -6.99
N TRP A 62 -4.00 -15.51 -6.07
CA TRP A 62 -3.49 -16.85 -6.38
C TRP A 62 -4.55 -17.72 -7.04
N GLN A 63 -5.81 -17.64 -6.57
CA GLN A 63 -6.93 -18.40 -7.14
C GLN A 63 -7.23 -18.07 -8.61
N ASN A 64 -7.08 -16.80 -9.04
CA ASN A 64 -7.31 -16.42 -10.44
C ASN A 64 -6.13 -16.79 -11.33
N LEU A 65 -4.90 -16.77 -10.79
CA LEU A 65 -3.70 -17.17 -11.51
C LEU A 65 -3.55 -18.69 -11.64
N GLU A 66 -3.93 -19.44 -10.58
CA GLU A 66 -3.78 -20.89 -10.51
C GLU A 66 -5.02 -21.53 -9.84
N PRO A 67 -6.17 -21.55 -10.51
CA PRO A 67 -7.42 -22.09 -9.95
C PRO A 67 -7.33 -23.57 -9.59
N GLU A 68 -6.59 -24.34 -10.37
CA GLU A 68 -6.25 -25.73 -10.12
C GLU A 68 -4.74 -25.91 -10.01
N MET A 69 -4.29 -26.72 -9.08
CA MET A 69 -2.87 -26.93 -8.82
C MET A 69 -2.12 -27.36 -10.08
N TYR A 70 -1.07 -26.62 -10.45
CA TYR A 70 -0.28 -26.74 -11.68
C TYR A 70 -0.97 -26.31 -12.97
N CYS A 71 -2.16 -25.74 -12.90
CA CYS A 71 -2.90 -25.23 -14.06
C CYS A 71 -2.99 -23.71 -13.98
N TYR A 72 -2.07 -23.01 -14.64
CA TYR A 72 -2.15 -21.57 -14.77
C TYR A 72 -3.29 -21.14 -15.68
N ASN A 73 -3.97 -20.08 -15.31
CA ASN A 73 -5.03 -19.46 -16.11
C ASN A 73 -4.42 -18.57 -17.20
N GLU A 74 -4.17 -19.17 -18.37
CA GLU A 74 -3.52 -18.46 -19.49
C GLU A 74 -4.39 -17.34 -20.09
N GLU A 75 -5.72 -17.40 -19.98
CA GLU A 75 -6.60 -16.30 -20.43
C GLU A 75 -6.43 -15.10 -19.51
N TYR A 76 -6.44 -15.33 -18.21
CA TYR A 76 -6.18 -14.30 -17.22
C TYR A 76 -4.77 -13.69 -17.36
N LEU A 77 -3.76 -14.50 -17.55
CA LEU A 77 -2.38 -14.04 -17.79
C LEU A 77 -2.25 -13.19 -19.07
N LYS A 78 -3.01 -13.51 -20.14
CA LYS A 78 -3.06 -12.66 -21.35
C LYS A 78 -3.70 -11.29 -21.09
N SER A 79 -4.69 -11.21 -20.22
CA SER A 79 -5.25 -9.90 -19.83
C SER A 79 -4.23 -9.05 -19.09
N LEU A 80 -3.44 -9.66 -18.19
CA LEU A 80 -2.33 -8.97 -17.53
C LEU A 80 -1.23 -8.53 -18.55
N ASP A 81 -0.90 -9.37 -19.55
CA ASP A 81 0.04 -8.97 -20.62
C ASP A 81 -0.43 -7.72 -21.36
N ARG A 82 -1.74 -7.59 -21.61
CA ARG A 82 -2.34 -6.39 -22.22
C ARG A 82 -2.17 -5.17 -21.31
N ILE A 83 -2.46 -5.33 -20.02
CA ILE A 83 -2.32 -4.26 -19.03
C ILE A 83 -0.86 -3.78 -18.98
N PHE A 84 0.11 -4.69 -18.89
CA PHE A 84 1.54 -4.33 -18.88
C PHE A 84 1.97 -3.58 -20.13
N LYS A 85 1.50 -3.98 -21.33
CA LYS A 85 1.78 -3.27 -22.58
C LYS A 85 1.20 -1.86 -22.63
N LEU A 86 -0.02 -1.69 -22.10
CA LEU A 86 -0.63 -0.36 -22.02
C LEU A 86 0.07 0.52 -20.99
N ALA A 87 0.41 -0.05 -19.83
CA ALA A 87 1.19 0.65 -18.81
C ALA A 87 2.55 1.13 -19.36
N GLU A 88 3.26 0.28 -20.13
CA GLU A 88 4.51 0.66 -20.82
C GLU A 88 4.27 1.80 -21.82
N LYS A 89 3.22 1.71 -22.64
CA LYS A 89 2.87 2.72 -23.66
C LYS A 89 2.59 4.09 -23.03
N TYR A 90 1.90 4.12 -21.89
CA TYR A 90 1.51 5.36 -21.23
C TYR A 90 2.42 5.79 -20.06
N GLY A 91 3.53 5.09 -19.84
CA GLY A 91 4.51 5.46 -18.83
C GLY A 91 4.02 5.27 -17.38
N VAL A 92 3.19 4.27 -17.14
CA VAL A 92 2.70 3.89 -15.79
C VAL A 92 3.45 2.65 -15.31
N TYR A 93 3.97 2.70 -14.09
CA TYR A 93 4.60 1.54 -13.46
C TYR A 93 3.56 0.61 -12.86
N ILE A 94 3.90 -0.67 -12.74
CA ILE A 94 3.08 -1.71 -12.12
C ILE A 94 3.85 -2.32 -10.95
N LEU A 95 3.32 -2.19 -9.75
CA LEU A 95 3.63 -3.03 -8.61
C LEU A 95 2.66 -4.20 -8.63
N LEU A 96 3.17 -5.39 -8.92
CA LEU A 96 2.34 -6.60 -8.96
C LEU A 96 2.17 -7.12 -7.53
N ASP A 97 0.94 -7.08 -7.03
CA ASP A 97 0.57 -7.54 -5.69
C ASP A 97 -0.11 -8.91 -5.74
N MET A 98 0.36 -9.85 -4.91
CA MET A 98 -0.34 -11.10 -4.66
C MET A 98 -1.32 -10.90 -3.51
N HIS A 99 -2.51 -10.48 -3.88
CA HIS A 99 -3.53 -10.06 -2.92
C HIS A 99 -4.18 -11.24 -2.21
N GLN A 100 -4.50 -11.03 -0.96
CA GLN A 100 -5.35 -11.88 -0.16
C GLN A 100 -6.08 -11.08 0.92
N ASP A 101 -7.35 -11.44 1.15
CA ASP A 101 -8.10 -11.09 2.35
C ASP A 101 -8.66 -12.36 2.98
N ILE A 102 -8.43 -12.53 4.30
CA ILE A 102 -8.81 -13.72 5.08
C ILE A 102 -8.44 -15.06 4.41
N TYR A 103 -7.32 -15.06 3.68
CA TYR A 103 -6.65 -16.18 3.03
C TYR A 103 -7.32 -16.73 1.78
N SER A 104 -8.64 -16.93 1.75
CA SER A 104 -9.35 -17.59 0.65
C SER A 104 -10.85 -17.37 0.72
N ALA A 105 -11.48 -17.27 -0.45
CA ALA A 105 -12.95 -17.32 -0.59
C ALA A 105 -13.55 -18.69 -0.24
N ASN A 106 -12.76 -19.75 -0.22
CA ASN A 106 -13.23 -21.12 0.01
C ASN A 106 -14.44 -21.51 -0.86
N ASP A 107 -14.29 -21.34 -2.18
CA ASP A 107 -15.36 -21.54 -3.18
C ASP A 107 -16.62 -20.70 -2.92
N GLY A 108 -16.46 -19.46 -2.48
CA GLY A 108 -17.57 -18.55 -2.19
C GLY A 108 -18.29 -18.79 -0.87
N LYS A 109 -17.72 -19.60 0.03
CA LYS A 109 -18.28 -19.82 1.38
C LYS A 109 -17.87 -18.75 2.38
N SER A 110 -16.91 -17.91 2.03
CA SER A 110 -16.50 -16.71 2.78
C SER A 110 -16.34 -15.53 1.83
N VAL A 111 -16.21 -14.32 2.37
CA VAL A 111 -15.99 -13.10 1.58
C VAL A 111 -14.51 -12.84 1.29
N GLY A 112 -13.62 -13.77 1.66
CA GLY A 112 -12.19 -13.64 1.41
C GLY A 112 -11.82 -13.84 -0.05
N ASP A 113 -10.57 -13.59 -0.32
CA ASP A 113 -9.91 -13.84 -1.60
C ASP A 113 -8.48 -14.33 -1.37
N GLY A 114 -7.71 -14.53 -2.43
CA GLY A 114 -6.30 -14.91 -2.37
C GLY A 114 -6.06 -16.34 -2.79
N ALA A 115 -5.88 -17.25 -1.83
CA ALA A 115 -5.54 -18.63 -2.13
C ALA A 115 -6.71 -19.44 -2.72
N PRO A 116 -6.45 -20.30 -3.71
CA PRO A 116 -7.47 -21.24 -4.20
C PRO A 116 -7.84 -22.25 -3.10
N SER A 117 -9.06 -22.79 -3.18
CA SER A 117 -9.59 -23.69 -2.16
C SER A 117 -8.73 -24.93 -1.91
N TRP A 118 -8.02 -25.43 -2.94
CA TRP A 118 -7.10 -26.57 -2.79
C TRP A 118 -5.88 -26.23 -1.90
N ALA A 119 -5.52 -24.93 -1.76
CA ALA A 119 -4.45 -24.46 -0.89
C ALA A 119 -4.93 -24.03 0.51
N ALA A 120 -6.24 -24.00 0.74
CA ALA A 120 -6.85 -23.59 2.00
C ALA A 120 -7.12 -24.78 2.92
N ILE A 121 -6.13 -25.18 3.72
CA ILE A 121 -6.24 -26.30 4.68
C ILE A 121 -6.91 -25.79 5.95
N THR A 122 -8.17 -26.17 6.18
CA THR A 122 -8.98 -25.63 7.29
C THR A 122 -9.10 -26.57 8.50
N ASP A 123 -8.55 -27.80 8.45
CA ASP A 123 -8.71 -28.85 9.48
C ASP A 123 -10.17 -29.11 9.87
N GLY A 124 -11.06 -29.08 8.87
CA GLY A 124 -12.50 -29.25 9.07
C GLY A 124 -13.22 -28.07 9.71
N ALA A 125 -12.52 -26.95 9.98
CA ALA A 125 -13.20 -25.72 10.36
C ALA A 125 -13.98 -25.16 9.17
N LYS A 126 -15.27 -24.84 9.37
CA LYS A 126 -16.16 -24.42 8.30
C LYS A 126 -16.00 -22.93 8.01
N PRO A 127 -15.65 -22.54 6.78
CA PRO A 127 -15.75 -21.15 6.33
C PRO A 127 -17.18 -20.62 6.47
N ARG A 128 -17.32 -19.33 6.75
CA ARG A 128 -18.62 -18.68 6.87
C ARG A 128 -18.57 -17.23 6.40
N MET A 129 -19.72 -16.68 6.10
CA MET A 129 -19.89 -15.25 5.84
C MET A 129 -19.66 -14.44 7.14
N PRO A 130 -19.25 -13.17 7.05
CA PRO A 130 -19.01 -12.30 8.21
C PRO A 130 -20.28 -12.10 9.03
N ILE A 131 -20.10 -11.81 10.33
CA ILE A 131 -21.21 -11.48 11.25
C ILE A 131 -21.34 -9.96 11.41
N PHE A 132 -20.22 -9.24 11.44
CA PHE A 132 -20.15 -7.79 11.65
C PHE A 132 -19.51 -7.07 10.49
N VAL A 133 -18.23 -7.38 10.21
CA VAL A 133 -17.43 -6.80 9.13
C VAL A 133 -16.66 -7.90 8.42
N TRP A 134 -16.21 -7.64 7.20
CA TRP A 134 -15.48 -8.61 6.38
C TRP A 134 -14.26 -9.22 7.13
N ALA A 135 -13.58 -8.40 7.92
CA ALA A 135 -12.39 -8.79 8.68
C ALA A 135 -12.66 -9.73 9.88
N ASP A 136 -13.93 -10.06 10.17
CA ASP A 136 -14.30 -11.03 11.23
C ASP A 136 -13.52 -12.35 11.12
N GLY A 137 -13.18 -12.76 9.89
CA GLY A 137 -12.40 -13.95 9.62
C GLY A 137 -11.05 -13.95 10.33
N TYR A 138 -10.35 -12.83 10.37
CA TYR A 138 -9.07 -12.70 11.05
C TYR A 138 -9.18 -12.85 12.56
N PHE A 139 -10.27 -12.40 13.17
CA PHE A 139 -10.43 -12.41 14.62
C PHE A 139 -11.08 -13.71 15.13
N PHE A 140 -12.05 -14.24 14.40
CA PHE A 140 -12.91 -15.32 14.88
C PHE A 140 -12.92 -16.57 13.97
N GLY A 141 -12.29 -16.49 12.78
CA GLY A 141 -12.31 -17.54 11.77
C GLY A 141 -11.26 -18.62 12.01
N ARG A 142 -11.62 -19.75 12.67
CA ARG A 142 -10.68 -20.87 12.80
C ARG A 142 -10.17 -21.38 11.47
N TRP A 143 -10.98 -21.33 10.40
CA TRP A 143 -10.56 -21.73 9.05
C TRP A 143 -9.45 -20.82 8.53
N VAL A 144 -9.50 -19.51 8.79
CA VAL A 144 -8.48 -18.54 8.42
C VAL A 144 -7.18 -18.83 9.17
N HIS A 145 -7.28 -18.97 10.50
CA HIS A 145 -6.12 -19.26 11.34
C HIS A 145 -5.42 -20.54 10.92
N ASN A 146 -6.18 -21.62 10.68
CA ASN A 146 -5.62 -22.91 10.29
C ASN A 146 -4.96 -22.81 8.91
N SER A 147 -5.61 -22.18 7.94
CA SER A 147 -5.05 -22.03 6.59
C SER A 147 -3.72 -21.26 6.61
N PHE A 148 -3.65 -20.16 7.36
CA PHE A 148 -2.38 -19.44 7.54
C PHE A 148 -1.33 -20.27 8.29
N ASP A 149 -1.71 -21.01 9.36
CA ASP A 149 -0.77 -21.86 10.10
C ASP A 149 -0.15 -22.92 9.18
N HIS A 150 -0.95 -23.57 8.33
CA HIS A 150 -0.47 -24.54 7.34
C HIS A 150 0.44 -23.88 6.30
N PHE A 151 0.08 -22.69 5.82
CA PHE A 151 0.92 -21.91 4.90
C PHE A 151 2.29 -21.57 5.54
N TRP A 152 2.28 -21.01 6.77
CA TRP A 152 3.50 -20.63 7.46
C TRP A 152 4.38 -21.84 7.84
N ASN A 153 3.79 -23.01 8.00
CA ASN A 153 4.52 -24.26 8.23
C ASN A 153 5.01 -24.90 6.93
N ASN A 154 4.63 -24.36 5.78
CA ASN A 154 4.90 -24.96 4.47
C ASN A 154 4.35 -26.39 4.36
N ASP A 155 3.15 -26.63 4.89
CA ASP A 155 2.53 -27.95 4.89
C ASP A 155 2.20 -28.43 3.47
N PHE A 156 2.15 -29.74 3.28
CA PHE A 156 2.12 -30.34 1.96
C PHE A 156 0.70 -30.54 1.42
N VAL A 157 0.48 -30.14 0.16
CA VAL A 157 -0.68 -30.49 -0.64
C VAL A 157 -0.21 -31.26 -1.86
N ARG A 158 -0.72 -32.47 -2.09
CA ARG A 158 -0.32 -33.34 -3.21
C ARG A 158 1.20 -33.49 -3.37
N GLY A 159 1.91 -33.55 -2.24
CA GLY A 159 3.35 -33.82 -2.21
C GLY A 159 4.26 -32.58 -2.36
N VAL A 160 3.70 -31.37 -2.40
CA VAL A 160 4.47 -30.10 -2.49
C VAL A 160 4.06 -29.16 -1.36
N GLY A 161 5.01 -28.47 -0.76
CA GLY A 161 4.75 -27.48 0.28
C GLY A 161 3.99 -26.26 -0.27
N LEU A 162 3.08 -25.72 0.51
CA LEU A 162 2.27 -24.56 0.11
C LEU A 162 3.11 -23.35 -0.27
N GLN A 163 4.15 -23.02 0.53
CA GLN A 163 5.07 -21.93 0.19
C GLN A 163 5.96 -22.26 -1.01
N ASP A 164 6.31 -23.54 -1.21
CA ASP A 164 7.08 -23.95 -2.38
C ASP A 164 6.28 -23.70 -3.65
N ARG A 165 5.00 -24.05 -3.64
CA ARG A 165 4.10 -23.79 -4.77
C ARG A 165 3.87 -22.30 -4.99
N TYR A 166 3.74 -21.54 -3.92
CA TYR A 166 3.62 -20.07 -3.98
C TYR A 166 4.88 -19.41 -4.57
N CYS A 167 6.07 -19.92 -4.22
CA CYS A 167 7.33 -19.49 -4.83
C CYS A 167 7.41 -19.81 -6.32
N ASP A 168 6.91 -20.98 -6.75
CA ASP A 168 6.83 -21.34 -8.17
C ASP A 168 5.92 -20.39 -8.96
N LEU A 169 4.80 -19.97 -8.35
CA LEU A 169 3.88 -18.98 -8.94
C LEU A 169 4.60 -17.64 -9.13
N TRP A 170 5.28 -17.14 -8.09
CA TRP A 170 6.07 -15.91 -8.18
C TRP A 170 7.20 -16.00 -9.22
N LYS A 171 7.86 -17.14 -9.29
CA LYS A 171 8.90 -17.40 -10.30
C LYS A 171 8.32 -17.36 -11.72
N MET A 172 7.12 -17.90 -11.93
CA MET A 172 6.42 -17.81 -13.22
C MET A 172 6.11 -16.36 -13.58
N LEU A 173 5.54 -15.57 -12.65
CA LEU A 173 5.22 -14.15 -12.87
C LEU A 173 6.49 -13.33 -13.12
N ALA A 174 7.54 -13.54 -12.34
CA ALA A 174 8.82 -12.87 -12.49
C ALA A 174 9.51 -13.19 -13.83
N LYS A 175 9.40 -14.43 -14.31
CA LYS A 175 9.88 -14.82 -15.65
C LYS A 175 9.08 -14.15 -16.75
N ARG A 176 7.76 -13.95 -16.56
CA ARG A 176 6.88 -13.34 -17.56
C ARG A 176 7.04 -11.83 -17.64
N TYR A 177 7.13 -11.14 -16.51
CA TYR A 177 7.10 -9.67 -16.42
C TYR A 177 8.42 -9.01 -16.03
N GLY A 178 9.42 -9.76 -15.59
CA GLY A 178 10.68 -9.25 -15.05
C GLY A 178 11.49 -8.37 -16.02
N ASN A 179 11.25 -8.46 -17.32
CA ASN A 179 11.88 -7.64 -18.33
C ASN A 179 10.96 -6.51 -18.85
N SER A 180 9.74 -6.35 -18.36
CA SER A 180 8.86 -5.27 -18.76
C SER A 180 9.37 -3.93 -18.20
N PRO A 181 9.50 -2.89 -19.04
CA PRO A 181 9.84 -1.54 -18.56
C PRO A 181 8.78 -0.95 -17.62
N ALA A 182 7.55 -1.47 -17.66
CA ALA A 182 6.47 -1.06 -16.76
C ALA A 182 6.57 -1.71 -15.36
N LEU A 183 7.39 -2.74 -15.17
CA LEU A 183 7.50 -3.38 -13.88
C LEU A 183 8.20 -2.48 -12.87
N PHE A 184 7.48 -2.06 -11.81
CA PHE A 184 8.09 -1.45 -10.63
C PHE A 184 8.64 -2.53 -9.69
N GLY A 185 7.83 -3.53 -9.36
CA GLY A 185 8.24 -4.56 -8.41
C GLY A 185 7.17 -5.59 -8.08
N TYR A 186 7.43 -6.29 -7.00
CA TYR A 186 6.66 -7.43 -6.52
C TYR A 186 6.28 -7.19 -5.06
N ASP A 187 5.00 -7.18 -4.79
CA ASP A 187 4.42 -7.21 -3.46
C ASP A 187 4.04 -8.66 -3.15
N LEU A 188 4.85 -9.28 -2.29
CA LEU A 188 4.88 -10.74 -2.21
C LEU A 188 3.63 -11.36 -1.59
N MET A 189 2.94 -10.63 -0.73
CA MET A 189 1.68 -11.04 -0.10
C MET A 189 1.05 -9.83 0.59
N ASN A 190 -0.17 -9.48 0.19
CA ASN A 190 -0.96 -8.47 0.89
C ASN A 190 -1.17 -8.86 2.35
N GLU A 191 -0.86 -7.95 3.27
CA GLU A 191 -1.21 -7.98 4.68
C GLU A 191 -1.05 -9.35 5.37
N PRO A 192 0.17 -9.93 5.41
CA PRO A 192 0.39 -11.26 5.95
C PRO A 192 -0.15 -11.38 7.38
N PHE A 193 -0.99 -12.40 7.60
CA PHE A 193 -1.65 -12.59 8.88
C PHE A 193 -1.01 -13.71 9.70
N PRO A 194 -0.79 -13.53 11.02
CA PRO A 194 -0.05 -14.49 11.85
C PRO A 194 -0.74 -15.84 12.14
N GLY A 195 -1.90 -16.11 11.54
CA GLY A 195 -2.66 -17.33 11.83
C GLY A 195 -3.11 -17.40 13.30
N SER A 196 -2.98 -18.56 13.91
CA SER A 196 -3.40 -18.78 15.30
C SER A 196 -2.59 -17.98 16.35
N MET A 197 -1.39 -17.51 15.99
CA MET A 197 -0.58 -16.63 16.86
C MET A 197 -1.31 -15.31 17.16
N SER A 198 -2.14 -14.83 16.25
CA SER A 198 -2.97 -13.61 16.40
C SER A 198 -3.88 -13.64 17.63
N ARG A 199 -4.32 -14.84 18.07
CA ARG A 199 -5.20 -14.97 19.26
C ARG A 199 -4.58 -14.40 20.52
N ARG A 200 -3.28 -14.61 20.72
CA ARG A 200 -2.53 -14.05 21.85
C ARG A 200 -2.42 -12.54 21.75
N MET A 201 -2.20 -12.03 20.52
CA MET A 201 -2.13 -10.60 20.24
C MET A 201 -3.49 -9.94 20.48
N PHE A 202 -4.57 -10.54 19.99
CA PHE A 202 -5.94 -10.06 20.18
C PHE A 202 -6.36 -10.05 21.66
N LEU A 203 -6.08 -11.12 22.42
CA LEU A 203 -6.36 -11.14 23.86
C LEU A 203 -5.61 -10.03 24.60
N ARG A 204 -4.35 -9.77 24.22
CA ARG A 204 -3.56 -8.69 24.78
C ARG A 204 -4.17 -7.32 24.43
N LEU A 205 -4.60 -7.13 23.18
CA LEU A 205 -5.27 -5.91 22.72
C LEU A 205 -6.52 -5.62 23.56
N VAL A 206 -7.42 -6.58 23.69
CA VAL A 206 -8.65 -6.44 24.53
C VAL A 206 -8.30 -6.07 25.97
N THR A 207 -7.30 -6.73 26.55
CA THR A 207 -6.86 -6.45 27.92
C THR A 207 -6.28 -5.03 28.04
N ASN A 208 -5.49 -4.58 27.07
CA ASN A 208 -4.90 -3.24 27.05
C ASN A 208 -5.96 -2.16 26.85
N VAL A 209 -6.95 -2.39 25.97
CA VAL A 209 -8.10 -1.48 25.80
C VAL A 209 -8.84 -1.32 27.13
N ALA A 210 -9.16 -2.43 27.81
CA ALA A 210 -9.83 -2.37 29.11
C ALA A 210 -9.01 -1.59 30.15
N LYS A 211 -7.69 -1.82 30.21
CA LYS A 211 -6.78 -1.07 31.10
C LYS A 211 -6.72 0.41 30.73
N ALA A 212 -6.64 0.74 29.43
CA ALA A 212 -6.61 2.12 28.97
C ALA A 212 -7.87 2.88 29.38
N VAL A 213 -9.03 2.32 29.13
CA VAL A 213 -10.31 2.91 29.56
C VAL A 213 -10.37 3.11 31.08
N MET A 214 -9.87 2.16 31.86
CA MET A 214 -9.91 2.26 33.33
C MET A 214 -8.84 3.20 33.91
N PHE A 215 -7.63 3.23 33.37
CA PHE A 215 -6.48 3.80 34.06
C PHE A 215 -5.69 4.84 33.24
N ASN A 216 -5.86 4.93 31.92
CA ASN A 216 -5.08 5.89 31.11
C ASN A 216 -5.53 7.32 31.43
N LYS A 217 -4.59 8.15 31.87
CA LYS A 217 -4.84 9.56 32.24
C LYS A 217 -5.10 10.47 31.05
N LYS A 218 -4.77 10.02 29.84
CA LYS A 218 -5.00 10.74 28.57
C LYS A 218 -6.47 10.64 28.11
N ILE A 219 -7.24 9.69 28.67
CA ILE A 219 -8.66 9.50 28.34
C ILE A 219 -9.53 10.36 29.26
N ASP A 220 -10.33 11.25 28.67
CA ASP A 220 -11.41 11.94 29.41
C ASP A 220 -12.57 10.97 29.65
N ARG A 221 -12.49 10.22 30.77
CA ARG A 221 -13.48 9.21 31.14
C ARG A 221 -14.86 9.81 31.34
N LYS A 222 -14.94 11.03 31.88
CA LYS A 222 -16.24 11.69 32.13
C LYS A 222 -16.93 11.98 30.80
N ARG A 223 -16.19 12.53 29.84
CA ARG A 223 -16.68 12.74 28.47
C ARG A 223 -17.05 11.42 27.82
N MET A 224 -16.16 10.41 27.85
CA MET A 224 -16.39 9.09 27.26
C MET A 224 -17.67 8.42 27.82
N VAL A 225 -17.83 8.36 29.13
CA VAL A 225 -19.01 7.77 29.79
C VAL A 225 -20.28 8.55 29.43
N THR A 226 -20.23 9.89 29.49
CA THR A 226 -21.37 10.74 29.13
C THR A 226 -21.79 10.53 27.68
N SER A 227 -20.82 10.41 26.77
CA SER A 227 -21.06 10.18 25.34
C SER A 227 -21.60 8.78 25.07
N LEU A 228 -21.14 7.76 25.80
CA LEU A 228 -21.70 6.40 25.74
C LEU A 228 -23.20 6.40 26.11
N PHE A 229 -23.58 7.07 27.20
CA PHE A 229 -25.00 7.16 27.60
C PHE A 229 -25.85 7.95 26.60
N LYS A 230 -25.27 8.88 25.85
CA LYS A 230 -25.97 9.67 24.83
C LYS A 230 -25.96 9.03 23.45
N GLY A 231 -25.22 7.93 23.23
CA GLY A 231 -24.98 7.35 21.91
C GLY A 231 -24.18 8.27 20.97
N ASP A 232 -23.37 9.18 21.54
CA ASP A 232 -22.55 10.15 20.80
C ASP A 232 -21.21 9.51 20.42
N THR A 233 -21.26 8.69 19.36
CA THR A 233 -20.08 7.97 18.86
C THR A 233 -18.91 8.88 18.48
N PRO A 234 -19.10 10.03 17.81
CA PRO A 234 -17.98 10.93 17.51
C PRO A 234 -17.20 11.37 18.75
N SER A 235 -17.90 11.79 19.81
CA SER A 235 -17.25 12.20 21.06
C SER A 235 -16.55 11.05 21.79
N ILE A 236 -17.01 9.80 21.61
CA ILE A 236 -16.30 8.61 22.12
C ILE A 236 -14.99 8.44 21.37
N LEU A 237 -15.03 8.55 20.04
CA LEU A 237 -13.86 8.42 19.17
C LEU A 237 -12.82 9.49 19.44
N ASP A 238 -13.22 10.73 19.70
CA ASP A 238 -12.32 11.82 20.09
C ASP A 238 -11.56 11.53 21.39
N CYS A 239 -12.10 10.71 22.29
CA CYS A 239 -11.39 10.29 23.49
C CYS A 239 -10.27 9.28 23.20
N ILE A 240 -10.19 8.74 21.97
CA ILE A 240 -9.22 7.73 21.55
C ILE A 240 -8.28 8.36 20.49
N GLY A 241 -7.44 9.28 20.92
CA GLY A 241 -6.40 9.87 20.06
C GLY A 241 -5.18 8.97 19.86
N GLY A 242 -4.28 9.34 18.95
CA GLY A 242 -3.09 8.57 18.62
C GLY A 242 -2.22 8.17 19.81
N ASN A 243 -2.07 9.07 20.79
CA ASN A 243 -1.33 8.80 22.03
C ASN A 243 -1.95 7.68 22.89
N VAL A 244 -3.28 7.53 22.87
CA VAL A 244 -3.99 6.44 23.58
C VAL A 244 -3.80 5.13 22.86
N ILE A 245 -3.90 5.16 21.54
CA ILE A 245 -3.73 3.98 20.68
C ILE A 245 -2.33 3.38 20.87
N ARG A 246 -1.28 4.21 20.88
CA ARG A 246 0.08 3.70 21.11
C ARG A 246 0.21 2.98 22.45
N ASP A 247 -0.38 3.54 23.54
CA ASP A 247 -0.38 2.92 24.85
C ASP A 247 -1.14 1.56 24.85
N VAL A 248 -2.19 1.46 24.03
CA VAL A 248 -2.96 0.20 23.87
C VAL A 248 -2.16 -0.87 23.11
N MET A 249 -1.36 -0.47 22.13
CA MET A 249 -0.53 -1.39 21.32
C MET A 249 0.74 -1.83 22.05
N GLU A 250 1.14 -1.15 23.12
CA GLU A 250 2.31 -1.50 23.91
C GLU A 250 2.24 -2.98 24.40
N ASN A 251 3.37 -3.68 24.38
CA ASN A 251 3.52 -5.10 24.72
C ASN A 251 2.87 -6.10 23.73
N ILE A 252 2.21 -5.64 22.66
CA ILE A 252 1.83 -6.51 21.55
C ILE A 252 3.01 -6.66 20.58
N ASP A 253 3.87 -5.67 20.51
CA ASP A 253 5.05 -5.61 19.63
C ASP A 253 5.93 -6.87 19.73
N ALA A 254 6.15 -7.38 20.94
CA ALA A 254 6.96 -8.61 21.16
C ALA A 254 6.29 -9.87 20.57
N LEU A 255 4.96 -9.93 20.57
CA LEU A 255 4.21 -11.04 19.97
C LEU A 255 4.23 -10.94 18.44
N SER A 256 4.14 -9.72 17.89
CA SER A 256 4.30 -9.48 16.45
C SER A 256 5.72 -9.85 15.99
N ALA A 257 6.74 -9.45 16.75
CA ALA A 257 8.13 -9.78 16.45
C ALA A 257 8.39 -11.29 16.36
N GLU A 258 7.69 -12.11 17.14
CA GLU A 258 7.81 -13.57 17.06
C GLU A 258 7.35 -14.09 15.70
N PHE A 259 6.24 -13.60 15.18
CA PHE A 259 5.74 -13.92 13.84
C PHE A 259 6.70 -13.39 12.75
N ASP A 260 7.04 -12.11 12.83
CA ASP A 260 7.90 -11.45 11.85
C ASP A 260 9.23 -12.19 11.62
N ILE A 261 9.88 -12.60 12.72
CA ILE A 261 11.21 -13.24 12.66
C ILE A 261 11.12 -14.72 12.33
N LYS A 262 10.14 -15.45 12.91
CA LYS A 262 10.11 -16.91 12.80
C LYS A 262 9.34 -17.44 11.58
N LYS A 263 8.41 -16.66 11.03
CA LYS A 263 7.51 -17.08 9.95
C LYS A 263 7.63 -16.18 8.72
N TYR A 264 7.41 -14.89 8.88
CA TYR A 264 7.30 -13.98 7.76
C TYR A 264 8.64 -13.69 7.09
N SER A 265 9.69 -13.38 7.84
CA SER A 265 11.03 -13.14 7.27
C SER A 265 11.60 -14.34 6.50
N PRO A 266 11.51 -15.59 6.99
CA PRO A 266 11.91 -16.75 6.19
C PRO A 266 11.12 -16.90 4.88
N PHE A 267 9.82 -16.63 4.90
CA PHE A 267 8.97 -16.62 3.69
C PHE A 267 9.41 -15.54 2.69
N LEU A 268 9.62 -14.30 3.15
CA LEU A 268 10.12 -13.22 2.29
C LEU A 268 11.44 -13.58 1.61
N ASN A 269 12.40 -14.10 2.39
CA ASN A 269 13.70 -14.50 1.85
C ASN A 269 13.59 -15.64 0.84
N LYS A 270 12.73 -16.62 1.10
CA LYS A 270 12.48 -17.76 0.22
C LYS A 270 11.85 -17.33 -1.10
N THR A 271 10.81 -16.49 -1.03
CA THR A 271 10.10 -16.00 -2.23
C THR A 271 10.98 -15.06 -3.05
N ALA A 272 11.73 -14.17 -2.38
CA ALA A 272 12.70 -13.30 -3.04
C ALA A 272 13.79 -14.12 -3.76
N ALA A 273 14.30 -15.16 -3.14
CA ALA A 273 15.28 -16.05 -3.78
C ALA A 273 14.71 -16.72 -5.03
N ALA A 274 13.47 -17.20 -4.98
CA ALA A 274 12.80 -17.79 -6.15
C ALA A 274 12.62 -16.79 -7.31
N ILE A 275 12.28 -15.54 -7.03
CA ILE A 275 12.22 -14.46 -8.02
C ILE A 275 13.61 -14.22 -8.63
N ARG A 276 14.64 -14.11 -7.77
CA ARG A 276 16.02 -13.82 -8.20
C ARG A 276 16.71 -14.97 -8.94
N GLU A 277 16.12 -16.16 -8.96
CA GLU A 277 16.57 -17.23 -9.86
C GLU A 277 16.28 -16.93 -11.34
N VAL A 278 15.34 -16.06 -11.65
CA VAL A 278 14.89 -15.80 -13.04
C VAL A 278 15.05 -14.35 -13.49
N THR A 279 15.18 -13.40 -12.57
CA THR A 279 15.37 -11.99 -12.89
C THR A 279 16.03 -11.21 -11.76
N ASP A 280 16.92 -10.27 -12.12
CA ASP A 280 17.49 -9.28 -11.18
C ASP A 280 16.67 -7.98 -11.13
N ASN A 281 15.57 -7.88 -11.89
CA ASN A 281 14.72 -6.70 -11.98
C ASN A 281 13.56 -6.74 -11.01
N GLY A 282 12.97 -5.56 -10.79
CA GLY A 282 11.82 -5.35 -9.91
C GLY A 282 12.21 -5.22 -8.44
N ILE A 283 11.63 -4.23 -7.78
CA ILE A 283 11.81 -3.97 -6.35
C ILE A 283 10.93 -4.95 -5.57
N ILE A 284 11.47 -5.57 -4.53
CA ILE A 284 10.69 -6.46 -3.66
C ILE A 284 10.15 -5.64 -2.49
N MET A 285 8.83 -5.59 -2.37
CA MET A 285 8.16 -4.88 -1.29
C MET A 285 8.10 -5.73 -0.02
N ILE A 286 8.40 -5.10 1.10
CA ILE A 286 8.15 -5.62 2.43
C ILE A 286 6.87 -4.95 2.92
N GLU A 287 5.83 -5.72 3.12
CA GLU A 287 4.66 -5.25 3.85
C GLU A 287 4.77 -5.51 5.35
N GLN A 288 3.87 -4.96 6.09
CA GLN A 288 3.66 -5.30 7.49
C GLN A 288 2.56 -6.35 7.63
N SER A 289 2.55 -7.06 8.75
CA SER A 289 1.42 -7.95 9.03
C SER A 289 0.13 -7.13 9.25
N TYR A 290 -1.02 -7.70 8.89
CA TYR A 290 -2.34 -7.08 9.03
C TYR A 290 -2.53 -6.34 10.38
N LEU A 291 -2.11 -6.96 11.49
CA LEU A 291 -2.27 -6.34 12.81
C LEU A 291 -1.37 -5.12 13.03
N CYS A 292 -0.29 -4.96 12.24
CA CYS A 292 0.59 -3.81 12.32
C CYS A 292 -0.01 -2.56 11.67
N ASN A 293 -1.06 -2.68 10.85
CA ASN A 293 -1.81 -1.55 10.26
C ASN A 293 -2.40 -0.63 11.35
N SER A 294 -2.58 -1.13 12.55
CA SER A 294 -3.08 -0.40 13.72
C SER A 294 -1.98 0.13 14.66
N GLY A 295 -0.73 0.23 14.17
CA GLY A 295 0.38 0.82 14.91
C GLY A 295 1.14 -0.13 15.84
N ILE A 296 0.96 -1.45 15.70
CA ILE A 296 1.86 -2.44 16.30
C ILE A 296 3.18 -2.40 15.52
N ARG A 297 4.32 -2.39 16.21
CA ARG A 297 5.64 -2.34 15.59
C ARG A 297 5.95 -3.62 14.83
N GLN A 298 6.36 -3.45 13.60
CA GLN A 298 6.93 -4.52 12.81
C GLN A 298 8.42 -4.73 13.15
N SER A 299 8.84 -5.99 13.15
CA SER A 299 10.23 -6.40 13.45
C SER A 299 10.91 -7.18 12.31
N VAL A 300 10.30 -7.23 11.13
CA VAL A 300 10.88 -7.88 9.95
C VAL A 300 12.27 -7.29 9.65
N PRO A 301 13.33 -8.11 9.53
CA PRO A 301 14.64 -7.66 9.07
C PRO A 301 14.63 -7.40 7.55
N PRO A 302 15.64 -6.71 7.00
CA PRO A 302 15.79 -6.60 5.56
C PRO A 302 15.82 -7.97 4.87
N ILE A 303 15.19 -8.05 3.69
CA ILE A 303 15.22 -9.26 2.86
C ILE A 303 16.66 -9.62 2.50
N THR A 304 16.97 -10.92 2.57
CA THR A 304 18.25 -11.47 2.14
C THR A 304 18.04 -12.60 1.13
N VAL A 305 18.88 -12.59 0.09
CA VAL A 305 18.95 -13.65 -0.90
C VAL A 305 20.35 -14.27 -0.84
N ASN A 306 20.44 -15.57 -0.63
CA ASN A 306 21.71 -16.28 -0.47
C ASN A 306 22.65 -15.65 0.61
N GLY A 307 22.05 -15.20 1.72
CA GLY A 307 22.76 -14.60 2.85
C GLY A 307 23.25 -13.15 2.62
N LYS A 308 22.92 -12.55 1.48
CA LYS A 308 23.24 -11.14 1.17
C LYS A 308 21.96 -10.30 1.18
N ARG A 309 22.07 -9.07 1.67
CA ARG A 309 20.96 -8.12 1.62
C ARG A 309 20.49 -7.93 0.17
N GLU A 310 19.19 -8.09 -0.07
CA GLU A 310 18.58 -7.74 -1.35
C GLU A 310 18.70 -6.22 -1.59
N PRO A 311 19.35 -5.79 -2.68
CA PRO A 311 19.55 -4.37 -2.93
C PRO A 311 18.26 -3.65 -3.34
N LEU A 312 17.38 -4.31 -4.10
CA LEU A 312 16.13 -3.75 -4.61
C LEU A 312 14.97 -4.15 -3.69
N GLN A 313 14.85 -3.47 -2.55
CA GLN A 313 13.73 -3.68 -1.62
C GLN A 313 13.20 -2.36 -1.10
N CYS A 314 11.89 -2.27 -0.85
CA CYS A 314 11.20 -1.12 -0.28
C CYS A 314 10.25 -1.56 0.84
N PHE A 315 9.68 -0.59 1.54
CA PHE A 315 8.65 -0.83 2.54
C PHE A 315 7.33 -0.23 2.07
N GLY A 316 6.26 -1.05 2.07
CA GLY A 316 4.89 -0.71 1.68
C GLY A 316 3.96 -0.72 2.88
N PRO A 317 3.90 0.34 3.71
CA PRO A 317 3.00 0.37 4.84
C PRO A 317 1.55 0.59 4.41
N HIS A 318 0.62 -0.05 5.14
CA HIS A 318 -0.83 0.14 5.04
C HIS A 318 -1.36 0.73 6.34
N SER A 319 -2.25 1.70 6.27
CA SER A 319 -2.97 2.13 7.46
C SER A 319 -4.24 2.89 7.16
N TYR A 320 -5.24 2.64 8.01
CA TYR A 320 -6.55 3.25 7.96
C TYR A 320 -6.97 3.73 9.34
N ASP A 321 -7.92 4.68 9.37
CA ASP A 321 -8.59 4.99 10.62
C ASP A 321 -9.44 3.79 11.08
N ILE A 322 -9.64 3.66 12.39
CA ILE A 322 -10.47 2.60 12.98
C ILE A 322 -11.93 2.63 12.51
N MET A 323 -12.34 3.68 11.79
CA MET A 323 -13.67 3.83 11.20
C MET A 323 -13.74 3.38 9.74
N VAL A 324 -12.66 2.85 9.17
CA VAL A 324 -12.65 2.31 7.81
C VAL A 324 -13.75 1.26 7.63
N ASP A 325 -14.34 1.17 6.45
CA ASP A 325 -15.45 0.26 6.11
C ASP A 325 -16.72 0.41 6.96
N THR A 326 -16.90 1.59 7.55
CA THR A 326 -18.12 1.90 8.30
C THR A 326 -18.76 3.20 7.81
N PRO A 327 -20.09 3.38 7.98
CA PRO A 327 -20.77 4.65 7.69
C PRO A 327 -20.28 5.84 8.54
N LEU A 328 -19.37 5.59 9.46
CA LEU A 328 -18.79 6.59 10.36
C LEU A 328 -17.45 7.13 9.85
N TYR A 329 -17.03 6.78 8.64
CA TYR A 329 -15.72 7.19 8.09
C TYR A 329 -15.53 8.71 8.03
N LYS A 330 -16.60 9.49 7.88
CA LYS A 330 -16.58 10.95 8.01
C LYS A 330 -16.05 11.48 9.36
N TYR A 331 -15.93 10.62 10.37
CA TYR A 331 -15.33 10.92 11.68
C TYR A 331 -13.90 10.35 11.81
N ALA A 332 -13.31 9.93 10.70
CA ALA A 332 -11.90 9.53 10.67
C ALA A 332 -11.01 10.67 11.20
N ASN A 333 -9.95 10.29 11.90
CA ASN A 333 -9.07 11.24 12.55
C ASN A 333 -7.62 11.02 12.13
N ALA A 334 -7.05 12.04 11.49
CA ALA A 334 -5.70 11.98 10.95
C ALA A 334 -4.62 11.77 12.04
N ASP A 335 -4.82 12.29 13.26
CA ASP A 335 -3.85 12.10 14.35
C ASP A 335 -3.71 10.62 14.75
N ARG A 336 -4.79 9.83 14.67
CA ARG A 336 -4.72 8.38 14.92
C ARG A 336 -3.87 7.70 13.85
N VAL A 337 -4.15 7.97 12.57
CA VAL A 337 -3.46 7.35 11.44
C VAL A 337 -2.01 7.83 11.35
N LYS A 338 -1.74 9.11 11.60
CA LYS A 338 -0.37 9.65 11.71
C LYS A 338 0.43 8.97 12.83
N ALA A 339 -0.21 8.62 13.96
CA ALA A 339 0.46 7.87 15.02
C ALA A 339 0.84 6.45 14.57
N PHE A 340 0.02 5.81 13.73
CA PHE A 340 0.33 4.52 13.12
C PHE A 340 1.50 4.66 12.14
N PHE A 341 1.42 5.60 11.20
CA PHE A 341 2.50 5.88 10.25
C PHE A 341 3.82 6.31 10.93
N GLY A 342 3.75 6.90 12.13
CA GLY A 342 4.93 7.20 12.94
C GLY A 342 5.72 5.95 13.33
N GLU A 343 5.05 4.84 13.68
CA GLU A 343 5.72 3.55 13.92
C GLU A 343 6.27 2.94 12.62
N MET A 344 5.59 3.16 11.49
CA MET A 344 6.05 2.73 10.17
C MET A 344 7.27 3.54 9.71
N LYS A 345 7.37 4.83 10.07
CA LYS A 345 8.59 5.63 9.89
C LYS A 345 9.77 5.04 10.64
N ASN A 346 9.56 4.59 11.89
CA ASN A 346 10.60 3.91 12.65
C ASN A 346 11.05 2.61 11.95
N THR A 347 10.12 1.87 11.35
CA THR A 347 10.41 0.66 10.55
C THR A 347 11.21 1.02 9.30
N GLN A 348 10.84 2.06 8.54
CA GLN A 348 11.60 2.55 7.39
C GLN A 348 13.05 2.83 7.76
N LEU A 349 13.28 3.59 8.82
CA LEU A 349 14.62 3.98 9.27
C LEU A 349 15.45 2.76 9.69
N ARG A 350 14.84 1.81 10.40
CA ARG A 350 15.48 0.55 10.81
C ARG A 350 15.84 -0.33 9.61
N LEU A 351 14.96 -0.43 8.63
CA LEU A 351 15.20 -1.18 7.39
C LEU A 351 16.18 -0.47 6.46
N ASN A 352 16.27 0.85 6.55
CA ASN A 352 17.01 1.72 5.61
C ASN A 352 16.62 1.44 4.15
N VAL A 353 15.34 1.67 3.85
CA VAL A 353 14.72 1.46 2.53
C VAL A 353 13.76 2.62 2.20
N PRO A 354 13.49 2.89 0.92
CA PRO A 354 12.44 3.84 0.55
C PRO A 354 11.05 3.29 0.91
N VAL A 355 10.08 4.21 1.03
CA VAL A 355 8.68 3.91 1.29
C VAL A 355 7.81 4.36 0.12
N ILE A 356 6.87 3.50 -0.25
CA ILE A 356 5.66 3.86 -0.94
C ILE A 356 4.49 3.28 -0.14
N VAL A 357 3.58 4.14 0.33
CA VAL A 357 2.40 3.69 1.10
C VAL A 357 1.57 2.80 0.20
N GLY A 358 1.45 1.53 0.56
CA GLY A 358 0.79 0.51 -0.26
C GLY A 358 -0.72 0.70 -0.28
N GLU A 359 -1.28 1.02 0.89
CA GLU A 359 -2.71 1.29 1.02
C GLU A 359 -3.00 2.37 2.06
N TRP A 360 -3.97 3.23 1.73
CA TRP A 360 -4.54 4.24 2.61
C TRP A 360 -5.84 4.77 2.00
N GLY A 361 -6.66 5.47 2.79
CA GLY A 361 -7.94 6.02 2.32
C GLY A 361 -9.09 5.09 2.68
N GLY A 362 -9.57 4.25 1.78
CA GLY A 362 -10.59 3.24 2.07
C GLY A 362 -12.00 3.80 2.26
N CYS A 363 -12.40 4.83 1.49
CA CYS A 363 -13.78 5.29 1.44
C CYS A 363 -14.51 4.65 0.26
N SER A 364 -15.45 3.77 0.54
CA SER A 364 -16.20 3.03 -0.49
C SER A 364 -17.20 3.89 -1.29
N ASP A 365 -17.54 5.10 -0.82
CA ASP A 365 -18.37 6.06 -1.57
C ASP A 365 -17.48 7.16 -2.17
N ASN A 366 -17.14 7.02 -3.44
CA ASN A 366 -16.29 7.97 -4.18
C ASN A 366 -16.92 9.37 -4.38
N LYS A 367 -18.19 9.54 -4.01
CA LYS A 367 -18.92 10.83 -4.02
C LYS A 367 -18.94 11.50 -2.65
N ASP A 368 -18.63 10.78 -1.58
CA ASP A 368 -18.54 11.36 -0.24
C ASP A 368 -17.23 12.16 -0.09
N THR A 369 -17.36 13.47 -0.01
CA THR A 369 -16.23 14.40 0.20
C THR A 369 -16.06 14.78 1.68
N SER A 370 -16.89 14.29 2.57
CA SER A 370 -16.90 14.68 3.99
C SER A 370 -15.64 14.28 4.74
N TRP A 371 -14.91 13.28 4.25
CA TRP A 371 -13.66 12.78 4.81
C TRP A 371 -12.39 13.42 4.20
N PHE A 372 -12.52 14.25 3.14
CA PHE A 372 -11.37 14.89 2.48
C PHE A 372 -10.45 15.69 3.41
N PRO A 373 -10.95 16.39 4.45
CA PRO A 373 -10.05 17.04 5.41
C PRO A 373 -9.06 16.06 6.06
N HIS A 374 -9.54 14.86 6.42
CA HIS A 374 -8.70 13.78 6.92
C HIS A 374 -7.66 13.33 5.88
N ALA A 375 -8.09 13.16 4.62
CA ALA A 375 -7.21 12.76 3.52
C ALA A 375 -6.12 13.80 3.23
N TYR A 376 -6.45 15.10 3.21
CA TYR A 376 -5.47 16.15 2.99
C TYR A 376 -4.37 16.14 4.06
N GLU A 377 -4.72 15.94 5.33
CA GLU A 377 -3.73 15.84 6.40
C GLU A 377 -2.82 14.62 6.26
N LEU A 378 -3.32 13.49 5.71
CA LEU A 378 -2.48 12.32 5.44
C LEU A 378 -1.56 12.56 4.24
N LEU A 379 -2.06 13.18 3.18
CA LEU A 379 -1.25 13.53 2.01
C LEU A 379 -0.11 14.50 2.40
N GLU A 380 -0.40 15.51 3.23
CA GLU A 380 0.63 16.40 3.79
C GLU A 380 1.67 15.61 4.61
N TYR A 381 1.24 14.63 5.41
CA TYR A 381 2.15 13.78 6.16
C TYR A 381 3.04 12.93 5.23
N PHE A 382 2.53 12.42 4.11
CA PHE A 382 3.33 11.69 3.13
C PHE A 382 4.33 12.62 2.42
N GLU A 383 3.91 13.85 2.09
CA GLU A 383 4.77 14.89 1.53
C GLU A 383 5.94 15.21 2.48
N GLU A 384 5.68 15.45 3.78
CA GLU A 384 6.69 15.69 4.81
C GLU A 384 7.71 14.56 4.97
N ASN A 385 7.29 13.32 4.71
CA ASN A 385 8.14 12.13 4.81
C ASN A 385 8.78 11.72 3.48
N HIS A 386 8.50 12.42 2.39
CA HIS A 386 8.93 12.10 1.02
C HIS A 386 8.52 10.66 0.62
N TRP A 387 7.31 10.26 0.99
CA TRP A 387 6.75 8.96 0.67
C TRP A 387 5.90 9.03 -0.60
N GLY A 388 6.08 8.06 -1.50
CA GLY A 388 5.07 7.76 -2.52
C GLY A 388 3.82 7.16 -1.88
N GLN A 389 2.73 7.11 -2.62
CA GLN A 389 1.48 6.59 -2.09
C GLN A 389 0.60 5.96 -3.18
N MET A 390 -0.23 4.95 -2.79
CA MET A 390 -1.24 4.32 -3.61
C MET A 390 -2.56 4.26 -2.83
N TYR A 391 -3.56 5.01 -3.30
CA TYR A 391 -4.88 5.09 -2.68
C TYR A 391 -5.62 3.73 -2.79
N TRP A 392 -6.29 3.30 -1.73
CA TRP A 392 -7.18 2.15 -1.73
C TRP A 392 -8.62 2.62 -1.87
N ASP A 393 -9.34 2.26 -2.88
CA ASP A 393 -9.00 1.54 -4.10
C ASP A 393 -9.77 2.11 -5.29
N TYR A 394 -9.51 1.63 -6.50
CA TYR A 394 -10.17 2.05 -7.73
C TYR A 394 -11.49 1.32 -7.94
N HIS A 395 -12.55 2.09 -8.05
CA HIS A 395 -13.85 1.62 -8.53
C HIS A 395 -14.13 2.21 -9.92
N GLY A 396 -14.52 1.45 -10.89
CA GLY A 396 -14.53 1.75 -12.32
C GLY A 396 -14.88 3.17 -12.80
N ASP A 397 -15.59 3.99 -12.00
CA ASP A 397 -15.96 5.38 -12.29
C ASP A 397 -15.17 6.44 -11.47
N ASP A 398 -14.16 6.04 -10.71
CA ASP A 398 -13.41 6.95 -9.82
C ASP A 398 -12.71 8.08 -10.56
N LEU A 399 -12.19 7.82 -11.75
CA LEU A 399 -11.53 8.86 -12.55
C LEU A 399 -12.48 9.97 -13.02
N ASP A 400 -13.79 9.77 -12.87
CA ASP A 400 -14.82 10.77 -13.18
C ASP A 400 -15.53 11.29 -11.89
N SER A 401 -15.00 10.97 -10.71
CA SER A 401 -15.58 11.28 -9.41
C SER A 401 -14.90 12.47 -8.71
N PRO A 402 -15.54 13.07 -7.69
CA PRO A 402 -14.92 14.07 -6.83
C PRO A 402 -13.61 13.63 -6.17
N LEU A 403 -13.37 12.32 -6.04
CA LEU A 403 -12.14 11.76 -5.48
C LEU A 403 -10.89 12.31 -6.18
N MET A 404 -10.96 12.54 -7.51
CA MET A 404 -9.84 13.09 -8.27
C MET A 404 -9.47 14.51 -7.87
N THR A 405 -10.40 15.31 -7.34
CA THR A 405 -10.08 16.66 -6.84
C THR A 405 -9.18 16.63 -5.59
N MET A 406 -9.19 15.54 -4.89
CA MET A 406 -8.36 15.32 -3.70
C MET A 406 -7.04 14.61 -4.05
N LEU A 407 -7.08 13.58 -4.90
CA LEU A 407 -5.92 12.75 -5.22
C LEU A 407 -4.97 13.40 -6.25
N SER A 408 -5.52 14.17 -7.22
CA SER A 408 -4.72 14.87 -8.23
C SER A 408 -4.10 16.13 -7.64
N ARG A 409 -2.81 16.08 -7.31
CA ARG A 409 -2.09 17.15 -6.60
C ARG A 409 -0.80 17.52 -7.34
N THR A 410 -0.46 18.81 -7.31
CA THR A 410 0.87 19.25 -7.78
C THR A 410 1.95 18.60 -6.91
N ARG A 411 2.90 17.93 -7.55
CA ARG A 411 3.95 17.14 -6.88
C ARG A 411 5.21 17.01 -7.70
N PRO A 412 6.38 16.78 -7.08
CA PRO A 412 7.57 16.37 -7.81
C PRO A 412 7.37 14.94 -8.35
N VAL A 413 7.89 14.70 -9.56
CA VAL A 413 7.86 13.38 -10.23
C VAL A 413 9.25 12.77 -10.29
N ALA A 414 10.23 13.57 -10.75
CA ALA A 414 11.65 13.18 -10.79
C ALA A 414 12.50 14.42 -10.49
N VAL A 415 13.34 14.35 -9.46
CA VAL A 415 14.08 15.51 -8.96
C VAL A 415 15.59 15.27 -9.12
N GLU A 416 16.26 16.17 -9.82
CA GLU A 416 17.72 16.18 -9.86
C GLU A 416 18.25 16.52 -8.48
N GLY A 417 18.97 15.58 -7.85
CA GLY A 417 19.48 15.71 -6.50
C GLY A 417 18.53 15.21 -5.42
N GLU A 418 18.63 15.76 -4.22
CA GLU A 418 17.90 15.35 -3.03
C GLU A 418 16.77 16.32 -2.71
N ILE A 419 15.55 15.82 -2.54
CA ILE A 419 14.44 16.60 -2.00
C ILE A 419 14.69 16.90 -0.53
N LYS A 420 14.76 18.18 -0.16
CA LYS A 420 14.87 18.64 1.23
C LYS A 420 13.52 18.84 1.87
N ALA A 421 12.58 19.40 1.11
CA ALA A 421 11.19 19.57 1.50
C ALA A 421 10.31 19.77 0.27
N TYR A 422 9.07 19.32 0.30
CA TYR A 422 8.05 19.77 -0.63
C TYR A 422 6.68 19.77 0.04
N SER A 423 5.79 20.57 -0.46
CA SER A 423 4.41 20.65 0.01
C SER A 423 3.49 21.24 -1.04
N TYR A 424 2.25 20.84 -1.04
CA TYR A 424 1.17 21.50 -1.76
C TYR A 424 0.06 21.94 -0.79
N ASN A 425 -0.09 23.24 -0.60
CA ASN A 425 -1.14 23.80 0.25
C ASN A 425 -2.43 24.01 -0.55
N VAL A 426 -3.43 23.19 -0.33
CA VAL A 426 -4.72 23.22 -1.05
C VAL A 426 -5.44 24.55 -0.87
N ASN A 427 -5.42 25.12 0.35
CA ASN A 427 -6.15 26.36 0.67
C ASN A 427 -5.52 27.59 0.03
N LYS A 428 -4.19 27.64 -0.04
CA LYS A 428 -3.43 28.74 -0.66
C LYS A 428 -3.22 28.51 -2.14
N LYS A 429 -3.45 27.28 -2.62
CA LYS A 429 -3.12 26.83 -3.99
C LYS A 429 -1.63 27.04 -4.33
N GLU A 430 -0.74 26.81 -3.38
CA GLU A 430 0.69 27.03 -3.51
C GLU A 430 1.45 25.71 -3.39
N PHE A 431 2.34 25.46 -4.34
CA PHE A 431 3.31 24.37 -4.29
C PHE A 431 4.70 24.93 -4.06
N SER A 432 5.48 24.26 -3.22
CA SER A 432 6.89 24.55 -2.99
C SER A 432 7.72 23.28 -2.96
N LEU A 433 8.86 23.30 -3.66
CA LEU A 433 9.86 22.22 -3.65
C LEU A 433 11.23 22.83 -3.36
N THR A 434 11.84 22.45 -2.25
CA THR A 434 13.25 22.74 -1.94
C THR A 434 14.07 21.49 -2.17
N LEU A 435 15.14 21.62 -2.93
CA LEU A 435 16.03 20.52 -3.32
C LEU A 435 17.49 20.94 -3.24
N SER A 436 18.40 19.96 -3.18
CA SER A 436 19.85 20.16 -3.24
C SER A 436 20.45 19.25 -4.29
N ALA A 437 21.04 19.83 -5.35
CA ALA A 437 21.62 19.11 -6.46
C ALA A 437 23.16 19.23 -6.49
N GLU A 438 23.84 18.14 -6.84
CA GLU A 438 25.30 18.14 -7.00
C GLU A 438 25.75 18.73 -8.36
N LYS A 439 24.87 18.68 -9.34
CA LYS A 439 25.09 19.15 -10.72
C LYS A 439 23.84 19.84 -11.27
N THR A 440 24.01 20.61 -12.34
CA THR A 440 22.89 21.14 -13.09
C THR A 440 22.19 20.02 -13.86
N GLY A 441 20.84 20.04 -13.83
CA GLY A 441 19.99 19.07 -14.51
C GLY A 441 18.55 19.55 -14.64
N GLU A 442 17.62 18.62 -14.81
CA GLU A 442 16.19 18.92 -14.94
C GLU A 442 15.36 18.11 -13.93
N SER A 443 14.48 18.82 -13.23
CA SER A 443 13.49 18.20 -12.36
C SER A 443 12.10 18.23 -13.01
N LEU A 444 11.36 17.15 -12.90
CA LEU A 444 10.01 17.02 -13.46
C LEU A 444 8.98 17.23 -12.33
N ILE A 445 8.02 18.10 -12.59
CA ILE A 445 6.91 18.41 -11.67
C ILE A 445 5.60 18.21 -12.44
N TYR A 446 4.68 17.45 -11.84
CA TYR A 446 3.31 17.41 -12.29
C TYR A 446 2.53 18.56 -11.65
N VAL A 447 1.81 19.32 -12.46
CA VAL A 447 0.96 20.43 -12.05
C VAL A 447 -0.48 20.13 -12.45
N HIS A 448 -1.36 20.02 -11.49
CA HIS A 448 -2.71 19.46 -11.68
C HIS A 448 -3.74 20.41 -12.32
N ALA A 449 -3.40 21.69 -12.48
CA ALA A 449 -4.29 22.73 -13.02
C ALA A 449 -3.47 23.89 -13.63
N PRO A 450 -4.07 24.85 -14.33
CA PRO A 450 -3.37 26.05 -14.81
C PRO A 450 -2.62 26.78 -13.69
N PHE A 451 -1.43 27.31 -13.99
CA PHE A 451 -0.50 27.79 -12.97
C PHE A 451 0.35 28.96 -13.43
N THR A 452 1.02 29.60 -12.46
CA THR A 452 2.15 30.51 -12.66
C THR A 452 3.34 30.01 -11.86
N ALA A 453 4.56 30.19 -12.35
CA ALA A 453 5.78 29.85 -11.63
C ALA A 453 6.57 31.13 -11.29
N GLU A 454 7.04 31.26 -10.06
CA GLU A 454 7.80 32.41 -9.60
C GLU A 454 9.30 32.22 -9.85
N ASN A 455 9.92 33.13 -10.58
CA ASN A 455 11.39 33.16 -10.83
C ASN A 455 12.00 31.81 -11.20
N THR A 456 11.24 31.00 -11.96
CA THR A 456 11.60 29.63 -12.31
C THR A 456 11.48 29.43 -13.82
N ASP A 457 12.60 29.10 -14.46
CA ASP A 457 12.61 28.72 -15.87
C ASP A 457 12.07 27.29 -16.00
N PHE A 458 11.03 27.12 -16.80
CA PHE A 458 10.43 25.80 -17.06
C PHE A 458 10.08 25.62 -18.54
N SER A 459 9.97 24.38 -18.95
CA SER A 459 9.38 23.99 -20.23
C SER A 459 8.24 23.00 -19.99
N VAL A 460 7.17 23.09 -20.77
CA VAL A 460 6.07 22.14 -20.72
C VAL A 460 6.48 20.91 -21.53
N ILE A 461 6.49 19.75 -20.89
CA ILE A 461 6.80 18.46 -21.52
C ILE A 461 5.54 17.82 -22.09
N GLU A 462 4.43 17.92 -21.35
CA GLU A 462 3.15 17.35 -21.73
C GLU A 462 2.01 18.19 -21.14
N GLU A 463 1.01 18.49 -21.95
CA GLU A 463 -0.26 19.09 -21.52
C GLU A 463 -1.36 18.05 -21.60
N TYR A 464 -2.19 17.95 -20.57
CA TYR A 464 -3.27 16.99 -20.48
C TYR A 464 -4.63 17.64 -20.73
N GLU A 465 -5.59 16.86 -21.22
CA GLU A 465 -6.94 17.36 -21.58
C GLU A 465 -7.70 17.99 -20.39
N ASN A 466 -7.40 17.61 -19.18
CA ASN A 466 -7.98 18.18 -17.95
C ASN A 466 -7.33 19.51 -17.50
N GLY A 467 -6.38 20.06 -18.28
CA GLY A 467 -5.67 21.31 -17.96
C GLY A 467 -4.46 21.13 -17.05
N ALA A 468 -4.13 19.90 -16.67
CA ALA A 468 -2.89 19.58 -15.96
C ALA A 468 -1.69 19.59 -16.93
N SER A 469 -0.48 19.67 -16.38
CA SER A 469 0.75 19.65 -17.16
C SER A 469 1.87 18.90 -16.46
N LEU A 470 2.73 18.27 -17.24
CA LEU A 470 4.05 17.84 -16.77
C LEU A 470 5.08 18.87 -17.23
N ILE A 471 5.80 19.46 -16.31
CA ILE A 471 6.82 20.48 -16.63
C ILE A 471 8.21 19.99 -16.24
N ALA A 472 9.21 20.42 -17.01
CA ALA A 472 10.62 20.32 -16.65
C ALA A 472 11.11 21.67 -16.15
N VAL A 473 11.70 21.67 -14.96
CA VAL A 473 12.29 22.85 -14.32
C VAL A 473 13.80 22.68 -14.33
N LYS A 474 14.51 23.72 -14.77
CA LYS A 474 15.97 23.75 -14.71
C LYS A 474 16.42 23.79 -13.25
N THR A 475 17.25 22.84 -12.87
CA THR A 475 17.82 22.72 -11.50
C THR A 475 19.31 23.05 -11.58
N GLU A 476 19.76 24.07 -10.89
CA GLU A 476 21.18 24.40 -10.78
C GLU A 476 21.85 23.64 -9.63
N ALA A 477 23.18 23.48 -9.70
CA ALA A 477 23.94 22.89 -8.59
C ALA A 477 23.83 23.77 -7.33
N GLY A 478 23.67 23.13 -6.18
CA GLY A 478 23.41 23.78 -4.89
C GLY A 478 21.97 23.60 -4.42
N GLU A 479 21.58 24.41 -3.43
CA GLU A 479 20.21 24.41 -2.93
C GLU A 479 19.33 25.42 -3.68
N SER A 480 18.16 25.01 -4.08
CA SER A 480 17.20 25.85 -4.78
C SER A 480 15.76 25.55 -4.35
N THR A 481 14.86 26.51 -4.56
CA THR A 481 13.45 26.37 -4.27
C THR A 481 12.61 26.75 -5.48
N VAL A 482 11.74 25.86 -5.90
CA VAL A 482 10.72 26.06 -6.93
C VAL A 482 9.39 26.37 -6.28
N LYS A 483 8.71 27.45 -6.75
CA LYS A 483 7.37 27.82 -6.29
C LYS A 483 6.41 27.91 -7.46
N ILE A 484 5.25 27.30 -7.30
CA ILE A 484 4.17 27.27 -8.29
C ILE A 484 2.86 27.68 -7.62
N ASN A 485 2.16 28.64 -8.23
CA ASN A 485 0.85 29.09 -7.78
C ASN A 485 -0.21 28.57 -8.77
N ILE A 486 -1.19 27.85 -8.28
CA ILE A 486 -2.31 27.32 -9.07
C ILE A 486 -3.37 28.43 -9.21
N ILE A 487 -3.88 28.63 -10.42
CA ILE A 487 -4.82 29.68 -10.78
C ILE A 487 -6.27 29.31 -10.37
#